data_0716099b9a8e670971c91d4481697cbc
#
_entry.id   0716099b9a8e670971c91d4481697cbc
#
_cell.length_a   1.000
_cell.length_b   1.000
_cell.length_c   1.000
_cell.angle_alpha   90.00
_cell.angle_beta   90.00
_cell.angle_gamma   90.00
#
_symmetry.space_group_name_H-M   'P 1'
#
loop_
_entity.id
_entity.type
_entity.pdbx_description
1 polymer ?
#
loop_
_entity_poly.entity_id
_entity_poly.type
_entity_poly.pdbx_seq_one_letter_code
_entity_poly.pdbx_strand_id
1 'polypeptide(L)'
;ISDKAEIDDKIGAVNGTLLPAMDKNGNYFGVMNDFFGHGTATSATIASKGKMVYDIYNDTKKSTILGIAPDVSILPVKSLWFGDVFYGWMWAAGFENEESKWVYAGEPKADIISNSWGVSNFPSLEYVPGLDISSHILNALVIPQSLHQNYTGTTIISSSGNSGHGYGTMGMPGISSFGIAVGAVTSNDFVGYGPFKGQPRFGNTTDHSDHVVDFSSRGPGVIGDPKPDLMSIGAYSFVPSAITKLPGDGCSGGGCPNESFSVFGGTSMSAPIAAGSAALLVESLKEKSMSYDPFAIRNLLMSSAEDLHNDPLTQGAGLVNALDAVRIVNGHGGKFLVHNDATFSNIKEAIDVPLSTFNSDLFGIDEFGLSDKTFPITSWYGGRLNPGEETTTTFTIENPNNYPIDITIKPETLKLIENLQISGITEPHLQDP
;
A
#
# COMPACT_ATOMS: atom_id res chain seq x y z
N ILE A 1 16.24 -4.48 17.51
CA ILE A 1 17.67 -4.15 17.43
C ILE A 1 18.36 -5.01 18.47
N SER A 2 19.01 -6.08 18.01
CA SER A 2 19.73 -7.00 18.86
C SER A 2 21.02 -6.38 19.35
N ASP A 3 21.38 -6.67 20.58
CA ASP A 3 22.62 -6.29 21.21
C ASP A 3 23.01 -4.81 21.10
N LYS A 4 22.10 -4.01 21.59
CA LYS A 4 22.18 -2.57 21.51
C LYS A 4 23.39 -1.96 22.21
N ALA A 5 23.84 -2.55 23.32
CA ALA A 5 24.89 -1.94 24.13
C ALA A 5 26.19 -1.76 23.34
N GLU A 6 26.62 -2.78 22.58
CA GLU A 6 27.81 -2.69 21.74
C GLU A 6 27.62 -1.73 20.56
N ILE A 7 26.45 -1.73 19.96
CA ILE A 7 26.12 -0.83 18.85
C ILE A 7 26.01 0.60 19.35
N ASP A 8 25.29 0.83 20.44
CA ASP A 8 25.10 2.16 21.03
C ASP A 8 26.45 2.78 21.44
N ASP A 9 27.37 1.99 21.98
CA ASP A 9 28.71 2.48 22.33
C ASP A 9 29.51 2.90 21.09
N LYS A 10 29.44 2.15 20.01
CA LYS A 10 30.15 2.44 18.76
C LYS A 10 29.62 3.66 18.03
N ILE A 11 28.30 3.85 17.98
CA ILE A 11 27.66 4.92 17.21
C ILE A 11 27.11 6.06 18.05
N GLY A 12 27.10 5.88 19.37
CA GLY A 12 26.58 6.89 20.31
C GLY A 12 25.04 6.99 20.32
N ALA A 13 24.32 5.96 19.87
CA ALA A 13 22.88 5.93 19.94
C ALA A 13 22.40 5.63 21.36
N VAL A 14 21.22 6.14 21.68
CA VAL A 14 20.52 5.87 22.95
C VAL A 14 19.59 4.66 22.79
N ASN A 15 19.41 3.89 23.85
CA ASN A 15 18.51 2.75 23.83
C ASN A 15 17.09 3.15 23.38
N GLY A 16 16.54 2.46 22.39
CA GLY A 16 15.22 2.79 21.81
C GLY A 16 15.24 3.81 20.67
N THR A 17 16.39 4.41 20.34
CA THR A 17 16.50 5.30 19.18
C THR A 17 16.77 4.51 17.88
N LEU A 18 16.42 5.11 16.75
CA LEU A 18 16.81 4.60 15.44
C LEU A 18 18.29 4.84 15.21
N LEU A 19 18.98 3.82 14.68
CA LEU A 19 20.40 3.90 14.40
C LEU A 19 20.65 4.67 13.10
N PRO A 20 21.53 5.67 13.07
CA PRO A 20 21.89 6.37 11.85
C PRO A 20 22.72 5.47 10.90
N ALA A 21 22.77 5.82 9.62
CA ALA A 21 23.60 5.15 8.64
C ALA A 21 25.12 5.36 8.85
N MET A 22 25.47 6.36 9.63
CA MET A 22 26.86 6.72 9.95
C MET A 22 27.03 6.84 11.47
N ASP A 23 28.22 6.54 11.97
CA ASP A 23 28.53 6.78 13.38
C ASP A 23 28.73 8.27 13.69
N LYS A 24 28.89 8.60 14.97
CA LYS A 24 29.12 10.00 15.41
C LYS A 24 30.41 10.64 14.86
N ASN A 25 31.33 9.86 14.33
CA ASN A 25 32.58 10.30 13.73
C ASN A 25 32.49 10.43 12.20
N GLY A 26 31.32 10.16 11.61
CA GLY A 26 31.08 10.23 10.18
C GLY A 26 31.50 8.98 9.42
N ASN A 27 31.82 7.87 10.09
CA ASN A 27 32.13 6.61 9.42
C ASN A 27 30.84 5.92 8.99
N TYR A 28 30.86 5.34 7.79
CA TYR A 28 29.72 4.58 7.29
C TYR A 28 29.42 3.37 8.20
N PHE A 29 28.17 3.24 8.57
CA PHE A 29 27.70 2.19 9.43
C PHE A 29 26.97 1.10 8.63
N GLY A 30 27.54 -0.09 8.59
CA GLY A 30 27.10 -1.19 7.72
C GLY A 30 25.71 -1.75 8.05
N VAL A 31 25.07 -1.32 9.13
CA VAL A 31 23.72 -1.77 9.49
C VAL A 31 22.69 -1.42 8.43
N MET A 32 22.95 -0.38 7.64
CA MET A 32 22.07 0.03 6.53
C MET A 32 22.32 -0.76 5.23
N ASN A 33 23.26 -1.71 5.22
CA ASN A 33 23.45 -2.58 4.08
C ASN A 33 22.20 -3.44 3.86
N ASP A 34 21.77 -3.50 2.62
CA ASP A 34 20.65 -4.35 2.19
C ASP A 34 21.17 -5.69 1.66
N PHE A 35 21.34 -6.66 2.56
CA PHE A 35 21.83 -8.00 2.20
C PHE A 35 20.82 -8.85 1.41
N PHE A 36 19.55 -8.51 1.47
CA PHE A 36 18.50 -9.22 0.76
C PHE A 36 18.19 -8.61 -0.60
N GLY A 37 18.36 -7.30 -0.75
CA GLY A 37 18.13 -6.55 -1.98
C GLY A 37 16.70 -6.10 -2.20
N HIS A 38 15.74 -6.54 -1.38
CA HIS A 38 14.33 -6.21 -1.52
C HIS A 38 14.06 -4.70 -1.27
N GLY A 39 14.63 -4.13 -0.23
CA GLY A 39 14.51 -2.70 0.07
C GLY A 39 15.13 -1.81 -1.01
N THR A 40 16.26 -2.24 -1.57
CA THR A 40 16.88 -1.58 -2.74
C THR A 40 15.96 -1.62 -3.96
N ALA A 41 15.33 -2.76 -4.24
CA ALA A 41 14.42 -2.92 -5.36
C ALA A 41 13.19 -2.02 -5.21
N THR A 42 12.55 -2.00 -4.05
CA THR A 42 11.38 -1.15 -3.78
C THR A 42 11.72 0.33 -3.88
N SER A 43 12.85 0.75 -3.28
CA SER A 43 13.32 2.14 -3.36
C SER A 43 13.67 2.55 -4.78
N ALA A 44 14.29 1.66 -5.56
CA ALA A 44 14.61 1.92 -6.96
C ALA A 44 13.35 2.03 -7.84
N THR A 45 12.33 1.23 -7.57
CA THR A 45 11.02 1.35 -8.24
C THR A 45 10.41 2.73 -8.02
N ILE A 46 10.55 3.31 -6.83
CA ILE A 46 10.09 4.68 -6.55
C ILE A 46 10.98 5.72 -7.24
N ALA A 47 12.31 5.68 -7.01
CA ALA A 47 13.19 6.84 -7.16
C ALA A 47 14.49 6.61 -7.94
N SER A 48 14.61 5.51 -8.71
CA SER A 48 15.79 5.32 -9.55
C SER A 48 15.94 6.47 -10.55
N LYS A 49 17.12 7.10 -10.59
CA LYS A 49 17.39 8.27 -11.42
C LYS A 49 17.79 7.94 -12.87
N GLY A 50 17.77 6.67 -13.27
CA GLY A 50 18.11 6.25 -14.61
C GLY A 50 19.54 6.60 -15.07
N LYS A 51 20.48 6.79 -14.12
CA LYS A 51 21.84 7.23 -14.47
C LYS A 51 22.71 6.12 -15.04
N MET A 52 22.40 4.88 -14.71
CA MET A 52 23.10 3.71 -15.24
C MET A 52 22.41 3.23 -16.51
N VAL A 53 23.23 2.87 -17.49
CA VAL A 53 22.77 2.28 -18.75
C VAL A 53 23.01 0.79 -18.70
N TYR A 54 21.97 0.02 -18.93
CA TYR A 54 21.95 -1.43 -18.85
C TYR A 54 21.81 -2.04 -20.24
N ASP A 55 22.56 -3.11 -20.52
CA ASP A 55 22.39 -3.94 -21.69
C ASP A 55 21.35 -5.04 -21.38
N ILE A 56 20.07 -4.71 -21.56
CA ILE A 56 18.96 -5.62 -21.24
C ILE A 56 18.72 -6.64 -22.35
N TYR A 57 19.19 -6.38 -23.58
CA TYR A 57 18.87 -7.13 -24.79
C TYR A 57 20.10 -7.54 -25.60
N ASN A 58 21.05 -8.26 -25.00
CA ASN A 58 22.23 -8.81 -25.69
C ASN A 58 22.92 -7.80 -26.61
N ASP A 59 23.40 -6.70 -26.07
CA ASP A 59 24.16 -5.62 -26.74
C ASP A 59 23.40 -4.87 -27.87
N THR A 60 22.15 -5.23 -28.16
CA THR A 60 21.41 -4.60 -29.26
C THR A 60 20.58 -3.38 -28.83
N LYS A 61 20.21 -3.31 -27.56
CA LYS A 61 19.46 -2.17 -26.98
C LYS A 61 19.97 -1.85 -25.60
N LYS A 62 20.24 -0.59 -25.40
CA LYS A 62 20.58 -0.02 -24.07
C LYS A 62 19.35 0.65 -23.49
N SER A 63 19.13 0.47 -22.21
CA SER A 63 18.02 1.07 -21.48
C SER A 63 18.49 1.59 -20.13
N THR A 64 17.80 2.56 -19.60
CA THR A 64 17.95 3.02 -18.23
C THR A 64 16.76 2.54 -17.40
N ILE A 65 16.97 2.26 -16.13
CA ILE A 65 15.91 1.92 -15.19
C ILE A 65 15.58 3.18 -14.41
N LEU A 66 14.44 3.79 -14.74
CA LEU A 66 13.93 5.00 -14.11
C LEU A 66 12.83 4.62 -13.12
N GLY A 67 12.83 5.23 -11.96
CA GLY A 67 11.74 5.12 -10.99
C GLY A 67 10.52 5.96 -11.41
N ILE A 68 9.40 5.76 -10.73
CA ILE A 68 8.14 6.49 -11.01
C ILE A 68 8.28 7.98 -10.67
N ALA A 69 8.97 8.30 -9.57
CA ALA A 69 9.26 9.66 -9.11
C ALA A 69 10.77 9.85 -8.90
N PRO A 70 11.55 10.05 -9.97
CA PRO A 70 13.01 10.00 -9.90
C PRO A 70 13.64 11.07 -8.99
N ASP A 71 12.95 12.19 -8.82
CA ASP A 71 13.48 13.32 -8.04
C ASP A 71 13.02 13.33 -6.57
N VAL A 72 12.22 12.34 -6.16
CA VAL A 72 11.83 12.19 -4.76
C VAL A 72 13.03 11.81 -3.88
N SER A 73 13.01 12.29 -2.64
CA SER A 73 13.97 11.86 -1.61
C SER A 73 13.49 10.57 -0.95
N ILE A 74 14.38 9.60 -0.82
CA ILE A 74 14.12 8.35 -0.10
C ILE A 74 14.68 8.46 1.31
N LEU A 75 13.84 8.17 2.30
CA LEU A 75 14.22 7.99 3.69
C LEU A 75 14.21 6.49 4.00
N PRO A 76 15.35 5.79 3.94
CA PRO A 76 15.38 4.35 4.15
C PRO A 76 15.27 4.03 5.63
N VAL A 77 14.32 3.16 6.00
CA VAL A 77 14.13 2.70 7.37
C VAL A 77 14.27 1.18 7.40
N LYS A 78 15.33 0.70 8.05
CA LYS A 78 15.59 -0.74 8.23
C LYS A 78 14.95 -1.24 9.51
N SER A 79 13.70 -1.65 9.44
CA SER A 79 12.90 -1.99 10.62
C SER A 79 11.89 -3.12 10.34
N LEU A 80 12.37 -4.25 9.81
CA LEU A 80 11.46 -5.35 9.42
C LEU A 80 11.21 -6.39 10.52
N TRP A 81 11.62 -6.14 11.76
CA TRP A 81 11.24 -6.95 12.91
C TRP A 81 10.05 -6.34 13.63
N PHE A 82 9.17 -7.14 14.21
CA PHE A 82 7.87 -6.69 14.73
C PHE A 82 7.92 -5.42 15.57
N GLY A 83 8.79 -5.32 16.55
CA GLY A 83 8.92 -4.11 17.37
C GLY A 83 9.49 -2.93 16.59
N ASP A 84 10.47 -3.18 15.73
CA ASP A 84 11.18 -2.14 14.98
C ASP A 84 10.30 -1.49 13.91
N VAL A 85 9.35 -2.23 13.32
CA VAL A 85 8.39 -1.67 12.35
C VAL A 85 7.59 -0.55 12.97
N PHE A 86 7.06 -0.74 14.18
CA PHE A 86 6.28 0.28 14.86
C PHE A 86 7.11 1.52 15.18
N TYR A 87 8.35 1.31 15.63
CA TYR A 87 9.29 2.42 15.81
C TYR A 87 9.57 3.15 14.50
N GLY A 88 9.80 2.43 13.42
CA GLY A 88 10.02 3.00 12.11
C GLY A 88 8.85 3.83 11.61
N TRP A 89 7.64 3.32 11.75
CA TRP A 89 6.42 4.03 11.37
C TRP A 89 6.20 5.29 12.20
N MET A 90 6.26 5.18 13.53
CA MET A 90 6.10 6.32 14.43
C MET A 90 7.13 7.41 14.13
N TRP A 91 8.39 7.03 13.96
CA TRP A 91 9.46 7.97 13.65
C TRP A 91 9.26 8.66 12.28
N ALA A 92 8.91 7.91 11.24
CA ALA A 92 8.65 8.46 9.91
C ALA A 92 7.42 9.41 9.92
N ALA A 93 6.43 9.11 10.74
CA ALA A 93 5.25 9.95 10.97
C ALA A 93 5.52 11.18 11.86
N GLY A 94 6.75 11.40 12.31
CA GLY A 94 7.15 12.59 13.06
C GLY A 94 7.04 12.46 14.57
N PHE A 95 6.97 11.25 15.10
CA PHE A 95 7.00 11.00 16.54
C PHE A 95 8.41 10.61 16.98
N GLU A 96 8.84 11.11 18.11
CA GLU A 96 10.11 10.78 18.76
C GLU A 96 9.85 10.06 20.08
N ASN A 97 10.69 9.08 20.39
CA ASN A 97 10.57 8.35 21.64
C ASN A 97 11.43 9.03 22.71
N GLU A 98 10.79 9.74 23.62
CA GLU A 98 11.40 10.41 24.75
C GLU A 98 11.03 9.66 26.04
N GLU A 99 12.01 9.11 26.73
CA GLU A 99 11.82 8.37 27.99
C GLU A 99 10.69 7.33 27.94
N SER A 100 10.62 6.55 26.87
CA SER A 100 9.58 5.54 26.60
C SER A 100 8.18 6.11 26.30
N LYS A 101 8.07 7.39 25.96
CA LYS A 101 6.86 8.03 25.46
C LYS A 101 7.06 8.51 24.04
N TRP A 102 6.04 8.38 23.23
CA TRP A 102 6.02 8.94 21.88
C TRP A 102 5.52 10.39 21.95
N VAL A 103 6.33 11.32 21.46
CA VAL A 103 6.06 12.76 21.41
C VAL A 103 6.06 13.21 19.97
N TYR A 104 5.03 13.92 19.54
CA TYR A 104 4.97 14.47 18.19
C TYR A 104 5.92 15.66 18.04
N ALA A 105 6.86 15.56 17.10
CA ALA A 105 7.89 16.58 16.87
C ALA A 105 7.41 17.79 16.03
N GLY A 106 6.13 17.80 15.62
CA GLY A 106 5.50 18.92 14.93
C GLY A 106 5.29 18.74 13.43
N GLU A 107 6.01 17.81 12.78
CA GLU A 107 5.84 17.49 11.36
C GLU A 107 6.24 16.03 11.07
N PRO A 108 5.61 15.34 10.11
CA PRO A 108 6.08 14.07 9.62
C PRO A 108 7.46 14.20 8.95
N LYS A 109 8.32 13.21 9.14
CA LYS A 109 9.63 13.14 8.46
C LYS A 109 9.50 12.62 7.01
N ALA A 110 8.39 11.95 6.71
CA ALA A 110 8.05 11.43 5.39
C ALA A 110 6.62 11.80 5.03
N ASP A 111 6.39 12.28 3.81
CA ASP A 111 5.04 12.50 3.26
C ASP A 111 4.29 11.19 3.04
N ILE A 112 5.04 10.14 2.68
CA ILE A 112 4.50 8.82 2.33
C ILE A 112 5.37 7.73 2.94
N ILE A 113 4.75 6.75 3.57
CA ILE A 113 5.39 5.51 4.02
C ILE A 113 5.00 4.39 3.06
N SER A 114 5.99 3.73 2.45
CA SER A 114 5.80 2.60 1.55
C SER A 114 6.20 1.28 2.20
N ASN A 115 5.24 0.35 2.29
CA ASN A 115 5.41 -0.97 2.92
C ASN A 115 5.24 -2.09 1.88
N SER A 116 6.34 -2.67 1.44
CA SER A 116 6.31 -3.82 0.54
C SER A 116 6.58 -5.13 1.28
N TRP A 117 5.92 -5.34 2.39
CA TRP A 117 6.01 -6.51 3.23
C TRP A 117 4.66 -6.82 3.85
N GLY A 118 4.50 -8.02 4.37
CA GLY A 118 3.28 -8.39 5.05
C GLY A 118 3.35 -9.78 5.65
N VAL A 119 2.37 -10.07 6.49
CA VAL A 119 2.11 -11.40 7.01
C VAL A 119 0.80 -11.88 6.41
N SER A 120 0.86 -13.02 5.74
CA SER A 120 -0.31 -13.63 5.12
C SER A 120 -1.35 -14.04 6.17
N ASN A 121 -2.61 -13.98 5.78
CA ASN A 121 -3.69 -14.49 6.61
C ASN A 121 -3.64 -16.02 6.63
N PHE A 122 -3.15 -16.59 7.74
CA PHE A 122 -3.20 -18.02 7.98
C PHE A 122 -4.29 -18.34 8.99
N PRO A 123 -5.22 -19.25 8.68
CA PRO A 123 -6.27 -19.65 9.61
C PRO A 123 -5.76 -20.24 10.95
N SER A 124 -4.49 -20.66 10.96
CA SER A 124 -3.83 -21.18 12.18
C SER A 124 -3.27 -20.09 13.10
N LEU A 125 -3.28 -18.83 12.67
CA LEU A 125 -2.86 -17.72 13.52
C LEU A 125 -4.06 -17.22 14.33
N GLU A 126 -3.86 -17.10 15.63
CA GLU A 126 -4.89 -16.63 16.58
C GLU A 126 -5.05 -15.10 16.51
N TYR A 127 -5.11 -14.53 15.32
CA TYR A 127 -5.38 -13.11 15.14
C TYR A 127 -6.33 -12.88 13.96
N VAL A 128 -7.05 -11.79 14.01
CA VAL A 128 -7.94 -11.35 12.92
C VAL A 128 -7.21 -10.25 12.14
N PRO A 129 -6.83 -10.50 10.88
CA PRO A 129 -6.20 -9.48 10.05
C PRO A 129 -7.09 -8.23 9.96
N GLY A 130 -6.49 -7.06 10.12
CA GLY A 130 -7.19 -5.79 10.16
C GLY A 130 -7.65 -5.36 11.56
N LEU A 131 -7.73 -6.30 12.52
CA LEU A 131 -7.95 -6.04 13.95
C LEU A 131 -6.71 -6.35 14.81
N ASP A 132 -5.59 -6.62 14.17
CA ASP A 132 -4.30 -6.80 14.80
C ASP A 132 -3.64 -5.47 15.17
N ILE A 133 -2.65 -5.51 16.07
CA ILE A 133 -1.98 -4.31 16.57
C ILE A 133 -1.30 -3.49 15.46
N SER A 134 -0.78 -4.14 14.42
CA SER A 134 -0.14 -3.42 13.31
C SER A 134 -1.15 -2.64 12.50
N SER A 135 -2.33 -3.21 12.25
CA SER A 135 -3.44 -2.53 11.58
C SER A 135 -3.99 -1.36 12.41
N HIS A 136 -4.08 -1.52 13.74
CA HIS A 136 -4.48 -0.42 14.63
C HIS A 136 -3.49 0.74 14.61
N ILE A 137 -2.19 0.47 14.75
CA ILE A 137 -1.16 1.51 14.70
C ILE A 137 -1.15 2.19 13.33
N LEU A 138 -1.26 1.43 12.25
CA LEU A 138 -1.32 1.99 10.90
C LEU A 138 -2.54 2.90 10.74
N ASN A 139 -3.72 2.44 11.15
CA ASN A 139 -4.94 3.25 11.08
C ASN A 139 -4.79 4.55 11.88
N ALA A 140 -4.24 4.49 13.10
CA ALA A 140 -3.99 5.68 13.91
C ALA A 140 -3.02 6.64 13.21
N LEU A 141 -1.98 6.14 12.55
CA LEU A 141 -1.03 6.96 11.81
C LEU A 141 -1.62 7.60 10.54
N VAL A 142 -2.62 6.97 9.94
CA VAL A 142 -3.32 7.53 8.76
C VAL A 142 -4.31 8.61 9.17
N ILE A 143 -5.00 8.43 10.30
CA ILE A 143 -6.09 9.33 10.72
C ILE A 143 -5.52 10.66 11.24
N PRO A 144 -5.87 11.82 10.64
CA PRO A 144 -5.49 13.11 11.17
C PRO A 144 -5.99 13.32 12.60
N GLN A 145 -5.16 13.90 13.45
CA GLN A 145 -5.46 14.23 14.84
C GLN A 145 -5.71 13.04 15.79
N SER A 146 -5.46 11.81 15.35
CA SER A 146 -5.63 10.62 16.19
C SER A 146 -4.64 10.55 17.35
N LEU A 147 -3.38 10.83 17.09
CA LEU A 147 -2.29 10.68 18.06
C LEU A 147 -1.82 12.00 18.69
N HIS A 148 -2.15 13.13 18.05
CA HIS A 148 -1.84 14.46 18.55
C HIS A 148 -2.69 15.51 17.82
N GLN A 149 -3.18 16.54 18.51
CA GLN A 149 -4.10 17.55 17.97
C GLN A 149 -3.61 18.27 16.69
N ASN A 150 -2.31 18.37 16.49
CA ASN A 150 -1.69 19.01 15.32
C ASN A 150 -1.18 17.99 14.29
N TYR A 151 -1.41 16.69 14.51
CA TYR A 151 -0.98 15.66 13.59
C TYR A 151 -1.90 15.62 12.36
N THR A 152 -1.31 15.73 11.18
CA THR A 152 -2.06 15.77 9.90
C THR A 152 -2.35 14.41 9.29
N GLY A 153 -1.91 13.33 9.94
CA GLY A 153 -1.89 12.00 9.36
C GLY A 153 -0.69 11.79 8.42
N THR A 154 -0.39 10.53 8.14
CA THR A 154 0.66 10.13 7.20
C THR A 154 0.09 9.16 6.18
N THR A 155 0.32 9.42 4.90
CA THR A 155 -0.11 8.50 3.84
C THR A 155 0.71 7.21 3.91
N ILE A 156 0.04 6.08 4.11
CA ILE A 156 0.68 4.77 4.21
C ILE A 156 0.18 3.87 3.08
N ILE A 157 1.11 3.39 2.26
CA ILE A 157 0.84 2.53 1.11
C ILE A 157 1.49 1.19 1.36
N SER A 158 0.71 0.11 1.21
CA SER A 158 1.15 -1.25 1.52
C SER A 158 0.85 -2.21 0.37
N SER A 159 1.67 -3.23 0.21
CA SER A 159 1.36 -4.35 -0.65
C SER A 159 0.14 -5.11 -0.13
N SER A 160 -0.75 -5.58 -1.01
CA SER A 160 -1.94 -6.34 -0.63
C SER A 160 -1.63 -7.76 -0.13
N GLY A 161 -0.48 -8.29 -0.52
CA GLY A 161 -0.07 -9.68 -0.27
C GLY A 161 -0.04 -10.52 -1.54
N ASN A 162 0.62 -11.68 -1.45
CA ASN A 162 0.83 -12.60 -2.57
C ASN A 162 0.19 -13.98 -2.29
N SER A 163 -0.97 -14.00 -1.65
CA SER A 163 -1.69 -15.19 -1.20
C SER A 163 -2.99 -15.45 -1.97
N GLY A 164 -3.21 -14.72 -3.10
CA GLY A 164 -4.35 -14.94 -3.99
C GLY A 164 -4.32 -16.36 -4.62
N HIS A 165 -5.33 -16.72 -5.36
CA HIS A 165 -6.37 -15.86 -5.98
C HIS A 165 -7.72 -15.90 -5.22
N GLY A 166 -7.83 -16.58 -4.10
CA GLY A 166 -9.07 -16.59 -3.32
C GLY A 166 -9.40 -15.24 -2.68
N TYR A 167 -10.67 -15.03 -2.36
CA TYR A 167 -11.11 -13.91 -1.55
C TYR A 167 -10.73 -14.10 -0.08
N GLY A 168 -10.60 -12.99 0.69
CA GLY A 168 -10.19 -13.02 2.07
C GLY A 168 -8.71 -13.39 2.27
N THR A 169 -7.87 -13.14 1.27
CA THR A 169 -6.45 -13.48 1.28
C THR A 169 -5.53 -12.27 1.59
N MET A 170 -6.14 -11.13 1.88
CA MET A 170 -5.39 -9.94 2.30
C MET A 170 -4.61 -10.21 3.58
N GLY A 171 -3.36 -9.79 3.61
CA GLY A 171 -2.49 -9.87 4.79
C GLY A 171 -2.31 -8.51 5.47
N MET A 172 -1.87 -8.53 6.74
CA MET A 172 -1.46 -7.30 7.42
C MET A 172 -0.09 -6.82 6.88
N PRO A 173 0.23 -5.51 6.80
CA PRO A 173 -0.64 -4.40 7.18
C PRO A 173 -1.58 -3.94 6.04
N GLY A 174 -1.51 -4.54 4.85
CA GLY A 174 -2.29 -4.13 3.67
C GLY A 174 -3.81 -4.16 3.88
N ILE A 175 -4.29 -5.06 4.74
CA ILE A 175 -5.73 -5.17 5.06
C ILE A 175 -6.25 -4.02 5.92
N SER A 176 -5.40 -3.15 6.47
CA SER A 176 -5.86 -2.06 7.33
C SER A 176 -6.83 -1.13 6.58
N SER A 177 -7.92 -0.72 7.25
CA SER A 177 -9.05 -0.05 6.58
C SER A 177 -8.70 1.30 5.98
N PHE A 178 -7.76 2.05 6.58
CA PHE A 178 -7.47 3.43 6.19
C PHE A 178 -6.18 3.60 5.41
N GLY A 179 -5.26 2.62 5.46
CA GLY A 179 -4.10 2.58 4.57
C GLY A 179 -4.51 2.27 3.12
N ILE A 180 -3.61 2.53 2.18
CA ILE A 180 -3.78 2.22 0.76
C ILE A 180 -3.12 0.87 0.48
N ALA A 181 -3.91 -0.15 0.15
CA ALA A 181 -3.42 -1.45 -0.28
C ALA A 181 -3.32 -1.53 -1.81
N VAL A 182 -2.24 -2.12 -2.32
CA VAL A 182 -1.99 -2.19 -3.76
C VAL A 182 -1.82 -3.64 -4.20
N GLY A 183 -2.71 -4.08 -5.08
CA GLY A 183 -2.66 -5.38 -5.75
C GLY A 183 -1.80 -5.36 -7.01
N ALA A 184 -1.63 -6.52 -7.62
CA ALA A 184 -0.69 -6.72 -8.73
C ALA A 184 -1.38 -7.08 -10.03
N VAL A 185 -0.98 -6.40 -11.12
CA VAL A 185 -1.35 -6.72 -12.49
C VAL A 185 -0.13 -7.06 -13.34
N THR A 186 -0.38 -7.63 -14.51
CA THR A 186 0.62 -7.90 -15.54
C THR A 186 1.01 -6.62 -16.31
N SER A 187 2.14 -6.66 -17.00
CA SER A 187 2.59 -5.60 -17.91
C SER A 187 3.05 -6.20 -19.23
N ASN A 188 2.74 -5.53 -20.33
CA ASN A 188 3.10 -5.98 -21.69
C ASN A 188 4.60 -5.94 -21.98
N ASP A 189 5.33 -5.05 -21.32
CA ASP A 189 6.72 -4.74 -21.70
C ASP A 189 7.70 -5.89 -21.44
N PHE A 190 7.21 -6.95 -20.81
CA PHE A 190 8.05 -8.08 -20.43
C PHE A 190 7.86 -9.32 -21.30
N VAL A 191 6.81 -9.39 -22.10
CA VAL A 191 6.50 -10.57 -22.90
C VAL A 191 7.48 -10.71 -24.06
N GLY A 192 8.16 -11.86 -24.10
CA GLY A 192 8.98 -12.25 -25.23
C GLY A 192 10.42 -11.76 -25.22
N TYR A 193 10.94 -11.25 -24.09
CA TYR A 193 12.32 -10.75 -23.99
C TYR A 193 13.24 -11.63 -23.13
N GLY A 194 14.50 -11.74 -23.57
CA GLY A 194 15.56 -12.40 -22.80
C GLY A 194 15.24 -13.83 -22.41
N PRO A 195 15.50 -14.22 -21.16
CA PRO A 195 15.23 -15.57 -20.64
C PRO A 195 13.75 -15.97 -20.66
N PHE A 196 12.85 -15.00 -20.78
CA PHE A 196 11.40 -15.19 -20.74
C PHE A 196 10.78 -15.33 -22.14
N LYS A 197 11.60 -15.31 -23.20
CA LYS A 197 11.13 -15.48 -24.57
C LYS A 197 10.52 -16.87 -24.76
N GLY A 198 9.21 -16.89 -25.03
CA GLY A 198 8.47 -18.15 -25.24
C GLY A 198 8.12 -18.89 -23.96
N GLN A 199 8.33 -18.31 -22.78
CA GLN A 199 7.89 -18.85 -21.50
C GLN A 199 6.63 -18.12 -21.04
N PRO A 200 5.64 -18.84 -20.47
CA PRO A 200 4.58 -18.18 -19.74
C PRO A 200 5.23 -17.40 -18.58
N ARG A 201 4.83 -16.17 -18.43
CA ARG A 201 5.48 -15.21 -17.56
C ARG A 201 5.36 -15.55 -16.08
N PHE A 202 4.27 -16.23 -15.72
CA PHE A 202 3.86 -16.54 -14.36
C PHE A 202 3.18 -17.92 -14.32
N GLY A 203 3.81 -18.95 -14.79
CA GLY A 203 3.21 -20.28 -14.79
C GLY A 203 1.92 -20.31 -15.61
N ASN A 204 0.77 -20.42 -14.95
CA ASN A 204 -0.54 -20.53 -15.59
C ASN A 204 -1.28 -19.20 -15.75
N THR A 205 -0.63 -18.06 -15.50
CA THR A 205 -1.26 -16.77 -15.66
C THR A 205 -1.23 -16.28 -17.11
N THR A 206 -1.96 -15.21 -17.35
CA THR A 206 -2.19 -14.63 -18.66
C THR A 206 -0.94 -14.05 -19.31
N ASP A 207 -0.89 -14.05 -20.64
CA ASP A 207 0.11 -13.34 -21.45
C ASP A 207 -0.27 -11.88 -21.73
N HIS A 208 -1.44 -11.44 -21.27
CA HIS A 208 -1.96 -10.10 -21.52
C HIS A 208 -1.52 -9.10 -20.44
N SER A 209 -1.43 -7.82 -20.79
CA SER A 209 -1.23 -6.74 -19.84
C SER A 209 -2.50 -6.42 -19.07
N ASP A 210 -2.32 -5.74 -17.95
CA ASP A 210 -3.38 -5.18 -17.11
C ASP A 210 -4.35 -6.22 -16.54
N HIS A 211 -3.98 -7.49 -16.63
CA HIS A 211 -4.70 -8.56 -15.97
C HIS A 211 -4.22 -8.76 -14.56
N VAL A 212 -5.16 -8.95 -13.63
CA VAL A 212 -4.84 -9.27 -12.24
C VAL A 212 -4.09 -10.58 -12.18
N VAL A 213 -2.90 -10.57 -11.57
CA VAL A 213 -2.13 -11.82 -11.39
C VAL A 213 -2.75 -12.68 -10.31
N ASP A 214 -2.65 -14.00 -10.49
CA ASP A 214 -3.27 -14.98 -9.61
C ASP A 214 -2.76 -14.91 -8.15
N PHE A 215 -1.51 -14.56 -7.94
CA PHE A 215 -0.99 -14.41 -6.58
C PHE A 215 -1.48 -13.15 -5.86
N SER A 216 -2.05 -12.15 -6.56
CA SER A 216 -2.52 -10.91 -5.90
C SER A 216 -3.61 -11.22 -4.88
N SER A 217 -3.36 -10.85 -3.62
CA SER A 217 -4.36 -11.03 -2.56
C SER A 217 -5.60 -10.19 -2.81
N ARG A 218 -6.78 -10.72 -2.44
CA ARG A 218 -8.09 -10.12 -2.66
C ARG A 218 -8.84 -9.90 -1.35
N GLY A 219 -9.69 -8.87 -1.33
CA GLY A 219 -10.56 -8.56 -0.21
C GLY A 219 -11.60 -9.61 0.11
N PRO A 220 -12.55 -9.27 0.96
CA PRO A 220 -12.79 -7.94 1.52
C PRO A 220 -11.80 -7.54 2.60
N GLY A 221 -11.81 -6.25 2.97
CA GLY A 221 -11.20 -5.75 4.18
C GLY A 221 -12.02 -6.15 5.42
N VAL A 222 -11.53 -5.78 6.62
CA VAL A 222 -12.14 -6.22 7.89
C VAL A 222 -13.53 -5.65 8.14
N ILE A 223 -13.82 -4.47 7.59
CA ILE A 223 -15.14 -3.83 7.65
C ILE A 223 -15.98 -4.09 6.39
N GLY A 224 -15.62 -5.11 5.60
CA GLY A 224 -16.31 -5.41 4.35
C GLY A 224 -15.96 -4.47 3.19
N ASP A 225 -15.02 -3.57 3.39
CA ASP A 225 -14.54 -2.61 2.39
C ASP A 225 -13.82 -3.31 1.23
N PRO A 226 -13.90 -2.74 0.03
CA PRO A 226 -13.10 -3.23 -1.09
C PRO A 226 -11.61 -3.10 -0.81
N LYS A 227 -10.91 -4.22 -0.91
CA LYS A 227 -9.46 -4.32 -0.87
C LYS A 227 -8.99 -5.29 -1.98
N PRO A 228 -7.85 -5.03 -2.63
CA PRO A 228 -6.98 -3.86 -2.47
C PRO A 228 -7.71 -2.55 -2.83
N ASP A 229 -7.14 -1.39 -2.50
CA ASP A 229 -7.69 -0.08 -2.90
C ASP A 229 -7.39 0.23 -4.36
N LEU A 230 -6.21 -0.20 -4.81
CA LEU A 230 -5.66 0.06 -6.14
C LEU A 230 -4.92 -1.16 -6.68
N MET A 231 -4.73 -1.18 -7.98
CA MET A 231 -3.85 -2.11 -8.68
C MET A 231 -2.65 -1.36 -9.26
N SER A 232 -1.54 -2.06 -9.39
CA SER A 232 -0.36 -1.60 -10.13
C SER A 232 0.44 -2.77 -10.67
N ILE A 233 1.43 -2.49 -11.53
CA ILE A 233 2.27 -3.54 -12.11
C ILE A 233 3.03 -4.26 -11.00
N GLY A 234 2.80 -5.56 -10.86
CA GLY A 234 3.49 -6.42 -9.90
C GLY A 234 4.07 -7.67 -10.55
N ALA A 235 3.76 -7.86 -11.80
CA ALA A 235 4.24 -8.96 -12.56
C ALA A 235 5.61 -8.66 -13.16
N TYR A 236 6.64 -8.85 -12.39
CA TYR A 236 8.07 -8.75 -12.66
C TYR A 236 8.51 -7.63 -13.64
N SER A 237 9.43 -6.81 -13.20
CA SER A 237 10.17 -5.86 -14.01
C SER A 237 11.64 -5.87 -13.60
N PHE A 238 12.44 -5.04 -14.25
CA PHE A 238 13.85 -4.90 -13.92
C PHE A 238 14.05 -3.77 -12.92
N VAL A 239 14.92 -4.02 -11.95
CA VAL A 239 15.37 -3.04 -10.96
C VAL A 239 16.88 -3.10 -10.83
N PRO A 240 17.54 -2.00 -10.42
CA PRO A 240 18.95 -2.03 -10.07
C PRO A 240 19.21 -3.05 -8.96
N SER A 241 20.26 -3.85 -9.10
CA SER A 241 20.67 -4.81 -8.05
C SER A 241 21.29 -4.11 -6.86
N ALA A 242 21.07 -4.67 -5.65
CA ALA A 242 21.78 -4.23 -4.47
C ALA A 242 23.29 -4.54 -4.60
N ILE A 243 24.15 -3.58 -4.26
CA ILE A 243 25.62 -3.67 -4.38
C ILE A 243 26.26 -4.53 -3.25
N THR A 244 25.46 -5.25 -2.50
CA THR A 244 25.87 -5.86 -1.23
C THR A 244 26.37 -7.29 -1.30
N LYS A 245 26.38 -7.92 -2.46
CA LYS A 245 26.94 -9.25 -2.61
C LYS A 245 28.43 -9.15 -2.88
N LEU A 246 29.22 -9.70 -1.96
CA LEU A 246 30.66 -9.82 -2.15
C LEU A 246 30.97 -10.77 -3.32
N PRO A 247 32.02 -10.49 -4.11
CA PRO A 247 32.46 -11.42 -5.15
C PRO A 247 32.79 -12.80 -4.51
N GLY A 248 32.09 -13.84 -4.99
CA GLY A 248 32.28 -15.20 -4.50
C GLY A 248 31.10 -15.78 -3.70
N ASP A 249 30.15 -14.99 -3.25
CA ASP A 249 28.93 -15.50 -2.66
C ASP A 249 28.01 -16.09 -3.75
N GLY A 250 27.67 -17.35 -3.61
CA GLY A 250 26.85 -18.07 -4.57
C GLY A 250 25.52 -17.37 -4.82
N CYS A 251 25.15 -17.24 -6.09
CA CYS A 251 23.90 -16.63 -6.53
C CYS A 251 22.72 -17.53 -6.19
N SER A 252 22.19 -17.43 -4.99
CA SER A 252 20.93 -18.04 -4.64
C SER A 252 19.89 -16.97 -4.35
N GLY A 253 18.96 -16.78 -5.30
CA GLY A 253 17.73 -16.06 -5.06
C GLY A 253 17.77 -14.54 -5.16
N GLY A 254 18.53 -13.97 -6.11
CA GLY A 254 18.43 -12.53 -6.41
C GLY A 254 19.75 -11.90 -6.80
N GLY A 255 20.04 -11.86 -8.09
CA GLY A 255 21.15 -11.16 -8.72
C GLY A 255 22.55 -11.69 -8.37
N CYS A 256 23.32 -12.01 -9.39
CA CYS A 256 24.73 -12.36 -9.24
C CYS A 256 25.60 -11.11 -9.05
N PRO A 257 26.80 -11.21 -8.44
CA PRO A 257 27.71 -10.09 -8.25
C PRO A 257 28.08 -9.32 -9.53
N ASN A 258 27.88 -9.94 -10.68
CA ASN A 258 28.18 -9.37 -11.99
C ASN A 258 26.92 -8.79 -12.69
N GLU A 259 25.75 -8.91 -12.06
CA GLU A 259 24.50 -8.37 -12.61
C GLU A 259 24.22 -7.01 -12.00
N SER A 260 24.15 -5.99 -12.83
CA SER A 260 23.85 -4.62 -12.40
C SER A 260 22.35 -4.38 -12.21
N PHE A 261 21.51 -5.33 -12.61
CA PHE A 261 20.08 -5.33 -12.41
C PHE A 261 19.56 -6.73 -12.10
N SER A 262 18.37 -6.80 -11.52
CA SER A 262 17.66 -8.05 -11.20
C SER A 262 16.19 -7.96 -11.58
N VAL A 263 15.54 -9.12 -11.66
CA VAL A 263 14.09 -9.20 -11.83
C VAL A 263 13.42 -9.03 -10.47
N PHE A 264 12.42 -8.18 -10.41
CA PHE A 264 11.65 -7.90 -9.21
C PHE A 264 10.16 -7.98 -9.50
N GLY A 265 9.37 -8.52 -8.60
CA GLY A 265 7.92 -8.69 -8.78
C GLY A 265 7.19 -8.92 -7.46
N GLY A 266 5.90 -9.25 -7.57
CA GLY A 266 4.98 -9.35 -6.45
C GLY A 266 4.21 -8.05 -6.20
N THR A 267 3.25 -8.07 -5.31
CA THR A 267 2.62 -6.85 -4.79
C THR A 267 3.64 -5.93 -4.10
N SER A 268 4.81 -6.48 -3.76
CA SER A 268 5.98 -5.72 -3.32
C SER A 268 6.54 -4.75 -4.37
N MET A 269 6.28 -4.99 -5.65
CA MET A 269 6.59 -4.06 -6.73
C MET A 269 5.44 -3.10 -6.98
N SER A 270 4.21 -3.55 -6.80
CA SER A 270 3.01 -2.72 -7.02
C SER A 270 2.94 -1.56 -6.04
N ALA A 271 3.18 -1.81 -4.75
CA ALA A 271 3.11 -0.78 -3.70
C ALA A 271 4.07 0.40 -3.96
N PRO A 272 5.35 0.23 -4.29
CA PRO A 272 6.25 1.34 -4.58
C PRO A 272 5.89 2.11 -5.86
N ILE A 273 5.28 1.48 -6.86
CA ILE A 273 4.76 2.21 -8.03
C ILE A 273 3.63 3.17 -7.61
N ALA A 274 2.69 2.69 -6.80
CA ALA A 274 1.64 3.54 -6.25
C ALA A 274 2.22 4.63 -5.32
N ALA A 275 3.26 4.32 -4.53
CA ALA A 275 3.94 5.30 -3.69
C ALA A 275 4.64 6.40 -4.51
N GLY A 276 5.30 6.04 -5.60
CA GLY A 276 5.85 7.00 -6.57
C GLY A 276 4.76 7.86 -7.21
N SER A 277 3.63 7.26 -7.58
CA SER A 277 2.47 7.98 -8.11
C SER A 277 1.88 8.97 -7.09
N ALA A 278 1.78 8.56 -5.82
CA ALA A 278 1.37 9.43 -4.73
C ALA A 278 2.38 10.57 -4.50
N ALA A 279 3.68 10.33 -4.66
CA ALA A 279 4.70 11.38 -4.52
C ALA A 279 4.55 12.46 -5.60
N LEU A 280 4.30 12.08 -6.85
CA LEU A 280 4.00 13.04 -7.94
C LEU A 280 2.72 13.83 -7.66
N LEU A 281 1.71 13.19 -7.08
CA LEU A 281 0.48 13.85 -6.67
C LEU A 281 0.72 14.87 -5.54
N VAL A 282 1.49 14.48 -4.52
CA VAL A 282 1.86 15.36 -3.39
C VAL A 282 2.66 16.56 -3.89
N GLU A 283 3.59 16.37 -4.82
CA GLU A 283 4.32 17.46 -5.46
C GLU A 283 3.36 18.46 -6.11
N SER A 284 2.42 17.97 -6.93
CA SER A 284 1.42 18.81 -7.60
C SER A 284 0.54 19.58 -6.61
N LEU A 285 0.14 18.97 -5.49
CA LEU A 285 -0.63 19.62 -4.44
C LEU A 285 0.19 20.71 -3.74
N LYS A 286 1.46 20.43 -3.42
CA LYS A 286 2.39 21.40 -2.81
C LYS A 286 2.64 22.60 -3.73
N GLU A 287 2.87 22.38 -5.03
CA GLU A 287 3.04 23.44 -6.02
C GLU A 287 1.83 24.39 -6.09
N LYS A 288 0.63 23.86 -5.89
CA LYS A 288 -0.60 24.65 -5.84
C LYS A 288 -0.94 25.20 -4.46
N SER A 289 -0.13 24.93 -3.46
CA SER A 289 -0.41 25.29 -2.07
C SER A 289 -1.78 24.78 -1.58
N MET A 290 -2.20 23.62 -2.07
CA MET A 290 -3.41 22.94 -1.61
C MET A 290 -3.11 22.13 -0.36
N SER A 291 -3.97 22.23 0.65
CA SER A 291 -3.90 21.35 1.80
C SER A 291 -4.33 19.92 1.40
N TYR A 292 -3.72 18.93 2.00
CA TYR A 292 -4.08 17.52 1.80
C TYR A 292 -3.84 16.73 3.09
N ASP A 293 -4.52 15.62 3.17
CA ASP A 293 -4.34 14.60 4.18
C ASP A 293 -4.28 13.20 3.52
N PRO A 294 -4.06 12.12 4.26
CA PRO A 294 -3.99 10.78 3.68
C PRO A 294 -5.28 10.34 2.95
N PHE A 295 -6.44 10.79 3.41
CA PHE A 295 -7.72 10.46 2.77
C PHE A 295 -7.90 11.19 1.44
N ALA A 296 -7.47 12.45 1.36
CA ALA A 296 -7.46 13.20 0.11
C ALA A 296 -6.54 12.55 -0.93
N ILE A 297 -5.34 12.12 -0.54
CA ILE A 297 -4.42 11.39 -1.42
C ILE A 297 -5.04 10.08 -1.89
N ARG A 298 -5.61 9.29 -0.97
CA ARG A 298 -6.29 8.03 -1.31
C ARG A 298 -7.44 8.26 -2.29
N ASN A 299 -8.31 9.23 -2.03
CA ASN A 299 -9.46 9.55 -2.88
C ASN A 299 -9.02 9.99 -4.29
N LEU A 300 -8.02 10.87 -4.38
CA LEU A 300 -7.49 11.32 -5.67
C LEU A 300 -6.89 10.17 -6.49
N LEU A 301 -6.13 9.28 -5.87
CA LEU A 301 -5.57 8.11 -6.54
C LEU A 301 -6.65 7.13 -6.98
N MET A 302 -7.65 6.86 -6.13
CA MET A 302 -8.75 5.95 -6.47
C MET A 302 -9.65 6.54 -7.55
N SER A 303 -10.00 7.81 -7.47
CA SER A 303 -10.86 8.49 -8.47
C SER A 303 -10.18 8.66 -9.84
N SER A 304 -8.86 8.66 -9.88
CA SER A 304 -8.08 8.72 -11.13
C SER A 304 -7.79 7.34 -11.73
N ALA A 305 -8.00 6.27 -10.98
CA ALA A 305 -7.67 4.92 -11.41
C ALA A 305 -8.43 4.51 -12.68
N GLU A 306 -7.85 3.60 -13.43
CA GLU A 306 -8.43 2.99 -14.61
C GLU A 306 -9.13 1.68 -14.25
N ASP A 307 -10.41 1.58 -14.54
CA ASP A 307 -11.20 0.39 -14.28
C ASP A 307 -10.73 -0.77 -15.15
N LEU A 308 -10.35 -1.87 -14.52
CA LEU A 308 -9.91 -3.10 -15.20
C LEU A 308 -11.06 -4.10 -15.44
N HIS A 309 -12.29 -3.70 -15.14
CA HIS A 309 -13.50 -4.50 -15.30
C HIS A 309 -13.53 -5.79 -14.48
N ASN A 310 -12.85 -5.81 -13.33
CA ASN A 310 -12.98 -6.85 -12.33
C ASN A 310 -13.87 -6.36 -11.18
N ASP A 311 -14.24 -7.28 -10.29
CA ASP A 311 -15.00 -6.91 -9.10
C ASP A 311 -14.16 -6.05 -8.12
N PRO A 312 -14.81 -5.23 -7.29
CA PRO A 312 -14.11 -4.31 -6.38
C PRO A 312 -13.24 -5.01 -5.32
N LEU A 313 -13.51 -6.28 -4.96
CA LEU A 313 -12.68 -7.03 -4.01
C LEU A 313 -11.41 -7.60 -4.67
N THR A 314 -11.37 -7.61 -6.00
CA THR A 314 -10.21 -8.05 -6.78
C THR A 314 -9.33 -6.88 -7.18
N GLN A 315 -9.90 -5.75 -7.63
CA GLN A 315 -9.16 -4.63 -8.21
C GLN A 315 -9.24 -3.32 -7.42
N GLY A 316 -10.15 -3.21 -6.43
CA GLY A 316 -10.44 -1.92 -5.80
C GLY A 316 -11.01 -0.93 -6.82
N ALA A 317 -10.40 0.26 -6.88
CA ALA A 317 -10.74 1.28 -7.88
C ALA A 317 -10.12 1.03 -9.26
N GLY A 318 -9.18 0.09 -9.38
CA GLY A 318 -8.50 -0.24 -10.62
C GLY A 318 -7.01 0.13 -10.66
N LEU A 319 -6.46 0.24 -11.87
CA LEU A 319 -5.04 0.51 -12.11
C LEU A 319 -4.69 1.96 -11.79
N VAL A 320 -3.66 2.17 -10.99
CA VAL A 320 -3.17 3.51 -10.63
C VAL A 320 -2.77 4.30 -11.87
N ASN A 321 -3.24 5.55 -11.95
CA ASN A 321 -2.95 6.47 -13.04
C ASN A 321 -2.46 7.82 -12.48
N ALA A 322 -1.14 7.95 -12.33
CA ALA A 322 -0.50 9.16 -11.80
C ALA A 322 -0.81 10.41 -12.64
N LEU A 323 -0.88 10.26 -13.97
CA LEU A 323 -1.15 11.38 -14.86
C LEU A 323 -2.54 11.96 -14.63
N ASP A 324 -3.55 11.10 -14.53
CA ASP A 324 -4.93 11.54 -14.29
C ASP A 324 -5.11 12.07 -12.86
N ALA A 325 -4.41 11.51 -11.86
CA ALA A 325 -4.39 12.07 -10.51
C ALA A 325 -3.89 13.52 -10.50
N VAL A 326 -2.77 13.80 -11.17
CA VAL A 326 -2.23 15.16 -11.31
C VAL A 326 -3.15 16.05 -12.13
N ARG A 327 -3.80 15.53 -13.17
CA ARG A 327 -4.78 16.28 -13.97
C ARG A 327 -6.01 16.71 -13.15
N ILE A 328 -6.48 15.86 -12.24
CA ILE A 328 -7.58 16.22 -11.33
C ILE A 328 -7.19 17.42 -10.48
N VAL A 329 -6.02 17.41 -9.85
CA VAL A 329 -5.50 18.53 -9.05
C VAL A 329 -5.38 19.82 -9.88
N ASN A 330 -5.11 19.68 -11.17
CA ASN A 330 -5.03 20.81 -12.12
C ASN A 330 -6.39 21.24 -12.70
N GLY A 331 -7.50 20.60 -12.33
CA GLY A 331 -8.84 20.93 -12.81
C GLY A 331 -9.12 20.51 -14.26
N HIS A 332 -8.38 19.52 -14.78
CA HIS A 332 -8.44 19.11 -16.19
C HIS A 332 -8.62 17.59 -16.39
N GLY A 333 -8.90 16.83 -15.33
CA GLY A 333 -8.95 15.37 -15.40
C GLY A 333 -10.19 14.80 -16.07
N GLY A 334 -11.30 15.55 -16.14
CA GLY A 334 -12.59 15.01 -16.58
C GLY A 334 -13.19 13.97 -15.64
N LYS A 335 -12.55 13.77 -14.49
CA LYS A 335 -12.93 12.83 -13.42
C LYS A 335 -13.70 13.58 -12.33
N PHE A 336 -14.29 12.85 -11.42
CA PHE A 336 -14.95 13.36 -10.23
C PHE A 336 -14.43 12.65 -8.99
N LEU A 337 -14.60 13.26 -7.83
CA LEU A 337 -14.29 12.65 -6.55
C LEU A 337 -15.60 12.13 -5.92
N VAL A 338 -15.50 11.01 -5.23
CA VAL A 338 -16.63 10.41 -4.50
C VAL A 338 -16.19 10.13 -3.08
N HIS A 339 -16.98 10.52 -2.12
CA HIS A 339 -16.75 10.16 -0.72
C HIS A 339 -18.08 9.94 0.00
N ASN A 340 -18.01 9.09 1.01
CA ASN A 340 -19.12 8.80 1.88
C ASN A 340 -19.21 9.85 2.99
N ASP A 341 -20.41 10.30 3.32
CA ASP A 341 -20.64 11.28 4.39
C ASP A 341 -20.84 10.62 5.78
N ALA A 342 -20.67 9.30 5.87
CA ALA A 342 -20.79 8.60 7.14
C ALA A 342 -19.72 9.04 8.12
N THR A 343 -20.09 9.19 9.38
CA THR A 343 -19.17 9.44 10.48
C THR A 343 -18.51 8.14 10.93
N PHE A 344 -17.43 8.22 11.68
CA PHE A 344 -16.84 7.04 12.31
C PHE A 344 -17.79 6.33 13.27
N SER A 345 -18.69 7.05 13.94
CA SER A 345 -19.75 6.43 14.75
C SER A 345 -20.61 5.48 13.96
N ASN A 346 -21.00 5.84 12.74
CA ASN A 346 -21.80 4.98 11.87
C ASN A 346 -21.04 3.71 11.46
N ILE A 347 -19.75 3.80 11.20
CA ILE A 347 -18.90 2.63 10.90
C ILE A 347 -18.82 1.73 12.12
N LYS A 348 -18.62 2.29 13.32
CA LYS A 348 -18.57 1.57 14.58
C LYS A 348 -19.88 0.83 14.86
N GLU A 349 -21.02 1.49 14.76
CA GLU A 349 -22.34 0.89 14.93
C GLU A 349 -22.55 -0.31 13.98
N ALA A 350 -22.13 -0.19 12.73
CA ALA A 350 -22.23 -1.27 11.75
C ALA A 350 -21.38 -2.50 12.10
N ILE A 351 -20.26 -2.29 12.78
CA ILE A 351 -19.30 -3.36 13.16
C ILE A 351 -19.65 -3.97 14.54
N ASP A 352 -20.14 -3.19 15.49
CA ASP A 352 -20.32 -3.61 16.90
C ASP A 352 -21.30 -4.79 17.07
N VAL A 353 -22.28 -4.93 16.21
CA VAL A 353 -23.28 -6.01 16.31
C VAL A 353 -22.66 -7.41 16.24
N PRO A 354 -21.73 -7.71 15.31
CA PRO A 354 -21.06 -9.00 15.26
C PRO A 354 -19.87 -9.13 16.24
N LEU A 355 -19.34 -8.02 16.76
CA LEU A 355 -18.09 -7.98 17.54
C LEU A 355 -18.31 -7.56 19.00
N SER A 356 -19.52 -7.68 19.53
CA SER A 356 -19.89 -7.28 20.90
C SER A 356 -19.05 -7.92 22.03
N THR A 357 -18.21 -8.89 21.72
CA THR A 357 -17.25 -9.51 22.63
C THR A 357 -15.87 -8.84 22.63
N PHE A 358 -15.61 -7.95 21.68
CA PHE A 358 -14.37 -7.18 21.60
C PHE A 358 -14.58 -5.78 22.18
N ASN A 359 -13.48 -5.17 22.63
CA ASN A 359 -13.51 -3.79 23.12
C ASN A 359 -14.10 -2.88 22.03
N SER A 360 -15.10 -2.09 22.37
CA SER A 360 -15.92 -1.31 21.44
C SER A 360 -15.16 -0.21 20.70
N ASP A 361 -13.93 0.10 21.06
CA ASP A 361 -13.11 1.13 20.40
C ASP A 361 -12.07 0.52 19.46
N LEU A 362 -12.56 -0.18 18.42
CA LEU A 362 -11.72 -0.91 17.45
C LEU A 362 -10.68 -0.06 16.71
N PHE A 363 -10.90 1.26 16.64
CA PHE A 363 -10.02 2.17 15.89
C PHE A 363 -9.54 3.35 16.74
N GLY A 364 -9.71 3.30 18.07
CA GLY A 364 -9.42 4.43 18.95
C GLY A 364 -10.35 5.63 18.70
N ILE A 365 -11.52 5.41 18.11
CA ILE A 365 -12.44 6.47 17.67
C ILE A 365 -12.92 7.30 18.87
N ASP A 366 -13.34 6.64 19.96
CA ASP A 366 -13.83 7.32 21.14
C ASP A 366 -12.68 7.94 21.92
N GLU A 367 -11.55 7.22 22.05
CA GLU A 367 -10.36 7.68 22.77
C GLU A 367 -9.78 8.96 22.15
N PHE A 368 -9.78 9.05 20.83
CA PHE A 368 -9.25 10.21 20.09
C PHE A 368 -10.33 11.28 19.80
N GLY A 369 -11.59 11.08 20.22
CA GLY A 369 -12.68 12.04 19.99
C GLY A 369 -13.02 12.23 18.50
N LEU A 370 -12.98 11.14 17.73
CA LEU A 370 -13.19 11.17 16.28
C LEU A 370 -14.63 10.80 15.86
N SER A 371 -15.49 10.44 16.81
CA SER A 371 -16.84 9.90 16.56
C SER A 371 -17.68 10.70 15.57
N ASP A 372 -17.63 12.02 15.68
CA ASP A 372 -18.44 12.93 14.84
C ASP A 372 -17.69 13.42 13.59
N LYS A 373 -16.47 12.95 13.36
CA LYS A 373 -15.70 13.35 12.19
C LYS A 373 -16.05 12.51 10.97
N THR A 374 -16.23 13.17 9.85
CA THR A 374 -16.33 12.55 8.54
C THR A 374 -14.98 12.58 7.86
N PHE A 375 -14.63 11.49 7.19
CA PHE A 375 -13.45 11.41 6.35
C PHE A 375 -13.89 10.98 4.95
N PRO A 376 -13.24 11.46 3.88
CA PRO A 376 -13.64 11.15 2.51
C PRO A 376 -13.28 9.70 2.13
N ILE A 377 -14.02 8.76 2.71
CA ILE A 377 -13.92 7.33 2.42
C ILE A 377 -14.78 7.03 1.20
N THR A 378 -14.29 6.24 0.25
CA THR A 378 -14.96 5.92 -1.01
C THR A 378 -15.88 4.71 -0.93
N SER A 379 -15.92 4.03 0.20
CA SER A 379 -16.75 2.84 0.44
C SER A 379 -17.62 3.01 1.69
N TRP A 380 -18.64 2.18 1.80
CA TRP A 380 -19.52 2.15 2.96
C TRP A 380 -19.93 0.72 3.30
N TYR A 381 -19.85 0.37 4.57
CA TYR A 381 -20.33 -0.89 5.11
C TYR A 381 -21.67 -0.69 5.80
N GLY A 382 -22.70 -1.28 5.24
CA GLY A 382 -24.07 -1.18 5.75
C GLY A 382 -24.43 -2.12 6.89
N GLY A 383 -23.48 -2.88 7.42
CA GLY A 383 -23.72 -3.88 8.45
C GLY A 383 -24.38 -5.15 7.93
N ARG A 384 -24.77 -6.03 8.87
CA ARG A 384 -25.54 -7.23 8.58
C ARG A 384 -27.03 -6.89 8.61
N LEU A 385 -27.73 -7.12 7.51
CA LEU A 385 -29.16 -6.91 7.41
C LEU A 385 -29.90 -8.25 7.42
N ASN A 386 -31.01 -8.30 8.17
CA ASN A 386 -31.97 -9.40 8.09
C ASN A 386 -32.98 -9.14 6.96
N PRO A 387 -33.71 -10.15 6.48
CA PRO A 387 -34.75 -9.95 5.48
C PRO A 387 -35.77 -8.89 5.88
N GLY A 388 -35.93 -7.87 5.04
CA GLY A 388 -36.84 -6.75 5.29
C GLY A 388 -36.21 -5.55 6.03
N GLU A 389 -34.97 -5.65 6.47
CA GLU A 389 -34.22 -4.50 7.01
C GLU A 389 -33.60 -3.69 5.88
N GLU A 390 -33.54 -2.39 6.07
CA GLU A 390 -32.97 -1.42 5.13
C GLU A 390 -31.95 -0.55 5.84
N THR A 391 -30.90 -0.17 5.13
CA THR A 391 -29.92 0.81 5.57
C THR A 391 -29.62 1.76 4.42
N THR A 392 -29.24 2.99 4.75
CA THR A 392 -28.96 4.02 3.76
C THR A 392 -27.71 4.81 4.14
N THR A 393 -27.02 5.32 3.14
CA THR A 393 -25.94 6.28 3.32
C THR A 393 -25.97 7.31 2.19
N THR A 394 -25.23 8.38 2.36
CA THR A 394 -25.09 9.43 1.36
C THR A 394 -23.65 9.45 0.85
N PHE A 395 -23.51 9.52 -0.47
CA PHE A 395 -22.23 9.80 -1.12
C PHE A 395 -22.28 11.20 -1.72
N THR A 396 -21.27 11.98 -1.44
CA THR A 396 -21.03 13.25 -2.10
C THR A 396 -20.18 13.03 -3.34
N ILE A 397 -20.62 13.59 -4.48
CA ILE A 397 -19.87 13.61 -5.73
C ILE A 397 -19.39 15.04 -5.96
N GLU A 398 -18.09 15.22 -6.04
CA GLU A 398 -17.45 16.51 -6.26
C GLU A 398 -16.88 16.60 -7.68
N ASN A 399 -17.13 17.72 -8.35
CA ASN A 399 -16.51 18.05 -9.62
C ASN A 399 -15.26 18.94 -9.38
N PRO A 400 -14.05 18.39 -9.39
CA PRO A 400 -12.83 19.17 -9.21
C PRO A 400 -12.39 19.91 -10.47
N ASN A 401 -13.11 19.73 -11.60
CA ASN A 401 -12.74 20.35 -12.85
C ASN A 401 -13.18 21.82 -12.91
N ASN A 402 -12.45 22.61 -13.67
CA ASN A 402 -12.81 24.00 -13.92
C ASN A 402 -13.88 24.17 -15.02
N TYR A 403 -14.54 23.10 -15.41
CA TYR A 403 -15.65 23.03 -16.37
C TYR A 403 -16.70 22.00 -15.92
N PRO A 404 -17.97 22.12 -16.37
CA PRO A 404 -19.00 21.13 -16.11
C PRO A 404 -18.67 19.77 -16.70
N ILE A 405 -19.05 18.70 -15.99
CA ILE A 405 -18.99 17.32 -16.47
C ILE A 405 -20.35 16.64 -16.31
N ASP A 406 -20.70 15.74 -17.21
CA ASP A 406 -21.89 14.91 -17.12
C ASP A 406 -21.54 13.59 -16.43
N ILE A 407 -22.26 13.24 -15.37
CA ILE A 407 -22.04 12.02 -14.59
C ILE A 407 -23.28 11.13 -14.71
N THR A 408 -23.07 9.88 -15.08
CA THR A 408 -24.11 8.85 -15.09
C THR A 408 -23.84 7.85 -13.97
N ILE A 409 -24.81 7.66 -13.08
CA ILE A 409 -24.74 6.67 -12.00
C ILE A 409 -25.56 5.45 -12.41
N LYS A 410 -24.92 4.29 -12.43
CA LYS A 410 -25.58 3.00 -12.67
C LYS A 410 -25.31 2.08 -11.47
N PRO A 411 -26.36 1.61 -10.78
CA PRO A 411 -26.17 0.63 -9.72
C PRO A 411 -25.87 -0.75 -10.33
N GLU A 412 -24.89 -1.43 -9.79
CA GLU A 412 -24.57 -2.82 -10.08
C GLU A 412 -24.58 -3.62 -8.78
N THR A 413 -25.14 -4.82 -8.85
CA THR A 413 -25.17 -5.74 -7.70
C THR A 413 -24.22 -6.90 -7.98
N LEU A 414 -23.14 -6.96 -7.22
CA LEU A 414 -22.22 -8.09 -7.24
C LEU A 414 -22.73 -9.18 -6.30
N LYS A 415 -22.97 -10.37 -6.84
CA LYS A 415 -23.28 -11.57 -6.05
C LYS A 415 -22.05 -12.44 -5.98
N LEU A 416 -21.38 -12.44 -4.84
CA LEU A 416 -20.20 -13.28 -4.62
C LEU A 416 -20.53 -14.78 -4.49
N ILE A 417 -21.76 -15.13 -4.05
CA ILE A 417 -22.22 -16.52 -3.89
C ILE A 417 -23.61 -16.65 -4.48
N GLU A 418 -23.76 -17.42 -5.52
CA GLU A 418 -25.06 -17.54 -6.18
C GLU A 418 -25.90 -18.72 -5.70
N ASN A 419 -25.42 -19.84 -5.38
CA ASN A 419 -26.21 -20.95 -4.88
C ASN A 419 -25.37 -21.85 -3.97
N LEU A 420 -25.55 -21.75 -2.68
CA LEU A 420 -25.08 -22.75 -1.75
C LEU A 420 -26.04 -23.96 -1.82
N GLN A 421 -25.84 -24.90 -2.72
CA GLN A 421 -26.46 -26.19 -2.60
C GLN A 421 -25.67 -27.02 -1.58
N ILE A 422 -26.19 -27.08 -0.37
CA ILE A 422 -25.67 -27.98 0.66
C ILE A 422 -26.24 -29.38 0.38
N SER A 423 -25.68 -30.06 -0.58
CA SER A 423 -25.82 -31.49 -0.74
C SER A 423 -24.47 -32.13 -1.01
N GLY A 424 -23.77 -32.46 0.05
CA GLY A 424 -22.37 -32.87 -0.04
C GLY A 424 -21.42 -31.65 0.05
N ILE A 425 -20.13 -31.93 0.16
CA ILE A 425 -19.08 -30.90 0.17
C ILE A 425 -18.95 -30.37 -1.26
N THR A 426 -19.73 -29.36 -1.58
CA THR A 426 -19.57 -28.58 -2.80
C THR A 426 -19.00 -27.23 -2.42
N GLU A 427 -17.89 -26.88 -3.02
CA GLU A 427 -17.32 -25.55 -2.89
C GLU A 427 -18.33 -24.49 -3.37
N PRO A 428 -18.41 -23.33 -2.71
CA PRO A 428 -19.24 -22.25 -3.18
C PRO A 428 -18.77 -21.82 -4.57
N HIS A 429 -19.66 -21.80 -5.53
CA HIS A 429 -19.38 -21.24 -6.84
C HIS A 429 -19.45 -19.70 -6.73
N LEU A 430 -18.30 -19.06 -6.91
CA LEU A 430 -18.24 -17.62 -7.15
C LEU A 430 -18.69 -17.40 -8.61
N GLN A 431 -19.61 -16.48 -8.82
CA GLN A 431 -19.87 -16.03 -10.18
C GLN A 431 -18.77 -15.06 -10.59
N ASP A 432 -18.21 -15.29 -11.75
CA ASP A 432 -17.48 -14.24 -12.45
C ASP A 432 -18.47 -13.12 -12.82
N PRO A 433 -18.05 -11.85 -12.75
CA PRO A 433 -18.87 -10.68 -13.06
C PRO A 433 -19.37 -10.67 -14.50
#